data_6bbf57bf99827312f9a31b84b01ef6b0
#
_entry.id   6bbf57bf99827312f9a31b84b01ef6b0
#
_cell.length_a   1.000
_cell.length_b   1.000
_cell.length_c   1.000
_cell.angle_alpha   90.00
_cell.angle_beta   90.00
_cell.angle_gamma   90.00
#
_symmetry.space_group_name_H-M   'P 1'
#
loop_
_entity.id
_entity.type
_entity.pdbx_description
1 polymer ?
#
loop_
_entity_poly.entity_id
_entity_poly.type
_entity_poly.pdbx_seq_one_letter_code
_entity_poly.pdbx_strand_id
1 'polypeptide(L)'
;MKRTQLFLVVGFAVAAAFGAIWFLPIQGQVIVTTGNAAQTMVFPQTRLEPHGQAADLFIADNVAWSNVGLGVNGKLFPAADWQANPNRVVTWRWELASNDLNGELVFYHSCQTGCVERTRLMLGKANSIVEANQWNPTKLGVVSANPNRDWHGRSGWDVEMTYSTLAEDKESGIDELARHVYRADAQHLRVLVRVDYAPGQTLPPANDNVALSQYLNYARRLARDARLRSVYGYIIGSGFNDPASNSPAPNVLVTPEWYARIFNGYGEEVTRTDNIIQVIHQENPQARVLVGPVRPFKMQQDGTTKYAIDAPWLNYMNTLVALLDETARAKMQAGFALTAPDGFAVNAPGRPNAPELEGHAAADEPRTDLKRAAWNGAQAGFRVYRDWLDIINAYPTTRGLPVYINATNTFSPDEGIVPAQNYPRGWLTSAYQVINSEPQVQSLIWFLDEDQSADGRWDAYSLTKGIGRVYDAAKEFDELLQR
;
A
#
# COMPACT_ATOMS: atom_id res chain seq x y z
N MET A 1 12.40 64.47 4.40
CA MET A 1 12.59 63.29 3.57
C MET A 1 13.13 62.04 4.31
N LYS A 2 12.93 61.87 5.62
CA LYS A 2 13.46 60.66 6.33
C LYS A 2 12.40 59.79 7.04
N ARG A 3 11.12 60.21 7.05
CA ARG A 3 10.04 59.41 7.68
C ARG A 3 9.28 58.50 6.72
N THR A 4 9.24 58.80 5.43
CA THR A 4 8.52 57.98 4.42
C THR A 4 9.28 56.75 4.01
N GLN A 5 10.62 56.74 4.06
CA GLN A 5 11.43 55.55 3.77
C GLN A 5 11.40 54.50 4.88
N LEU A 6 11.19 54.94 6.14
CA LEU A 6 11.11 54.01 7.27
C LEU A 6 9.80 53.20 7.27
N PHE A 7 8.70 53.77 6.80
CA PHE A 7 7.42 53.07 6.68
C PHE A 7 7.41 52.08 5.52
N LEU A 8 8.15 52.34 4.44
CA LEU A 8 8.24 51.41 3.31
C LEU A 8 9.10 50.20 3.67
N VAL A 9 10.17 50.36 4.42
CA VAL A 9 11.03 49.23 4.86
C VAL A 9 10.35 48.39 5.92
N VAL A 10 9.60 48.97 6.84
CA VAL A 10 8.82 48.25 7.86
C VAL A 10 7.63 47.56 7.21
N GLY A 11 6.96 48.17 6.22
CA GLY A 11 5.89 47.54 5.45
C GLY A 11 6.39 46.31 4.62
N PHE A 12 7.57 46.44 4.02
CA PHE A 12 8.17 45.30 3.30
C PHE A 12 8.65 44.17 4.23
N ALA A 13 9.19 44.52 5.41
CA ALA A 13 9.60 43.53 6.40
C ALA A 13 8.40 42.80 7.03
N VAL A 14 7.28 43.53 7.27
CA VAL A 14 6.04 42.91 7.76
C VAL A 14 5.36 42.07 6.68
N ALA A 15 5.34 42.52 5.43
CA ALA A 15 4.82 41.72 4.32
C ALA A 15 5.68 40.45 4.04
N ALA A 16 7.00 40.58 4.17
CA ALA A 16 7.90 39.44 4.06
C ALA A 16 7.78 38.48 5.26
N ALA A 17 7.56 38.98 6.47
CA ALA A 17 7.33 38.13 7.64
C ALA A 17 5.95 37.45 7.62
N PHE A 18 4.90 38.11 7.13
CA PHE A 18 3.60 37.48 6.93
C PHE A 18 3.65 36.49 5.76
N GLY A 19 4.39 36.74 4.70
CA GLY A 19 4.63 35.76 3.61
C GLY A 19 5.39 34.52 4.09
N ALA A 20 6.31 34.65 5.03
CA ALA A 20 7.10 33.52 5.56
C ALA A 20 6.33 32.64 6.56
N ILE A 21 5.29 33.16 7.22
CA ILE A 21 4.48 32.39 8.20
C ILE A 21 3.47 31.47 7.51
N TRP A 22 3.15 31.70 6.22
CA TRP A 22 2.17 30.92 5.45
C TRP A 22 2.76 29.81 4.59
N PHE A 23 4.09 29.68 4.56
CA PHE A 23 4.78 28.55 3.95
C PHE A 23 5.00 27.45 4.99
N LEU A 24 3.95 26.71 5.31
CA LEU A 24 4.14 25.43 5.99
C LEU A 24 4.50 24.38 4.93
N PRO A 25 5.70 23.81 4.96
CA PRO A 25 6.02 22.68 4.09
C PRO A 25 5.20 21.49 4.56
N ILE A 26 4.15 21.17 3.82
CA ILE A 26 3.40 19.95 4.03
C ILE A 26 4.20 18.86 3.34
N GLN A 27 4.69 17.91 4.13
CA GLN A 27 5.56 16.84 3.65
C GLN A 27 4.79 15.86 2.75
N GLY A 28 4.88 16.10 1.45
CA GLY A 28 4.83 15.02 0.48
C GLY A 28 6.27 14.77 0.05
N GLN A 29 6.88 13.67 0.44
CA GLN A 29 8.29 13.46 0.14
C GLN A 29 8.47 12.93 -1.27
N VAL A 30 8.96 13.78 -2.16
CA VAL A 30 9.87 13.36 -3.21
C VAL A 30 11.17 14.14 -3.02
N ILE A 31 12.18 13.50 -2.49
CA ILE A 31 13.53 14.08 -2.38
C ILE A 31 14.21 13.88 -3.73
N VAL A 32 14.33 14.92 -4.52
CA VAL A 32 15.17 14.90 -5.71
C VAL A 32 16.55 15.46 -5.31
N THR A 33 17.51 14.58 -5.14
CA THR A 33 18.92 14.97 -5.03
C THR A 33 19.47 15.23 -6.41
N THR A 34 19.59 16.48 -6.80
CA THR A 34 20.46 16.87 -7.93
C THR A 34 21.89 16.94 -7.43
N GLY A 35 22.78 16.23 -8.12
CA GLY A 35 24.17 15.99 -7.70
C GLY A 35 25.10 17.19 -7.75
N ASN A 36 24.81 18.26 -7.03
CA ASN A 36 25.77 19.24 -6.55
C ASN A 36 25.25 19.88 -5.27
N ALA A 37 26.08 19.86 -4.27
CA ALA A 37 25.83 20.22 -2.87
C ALA A 37 24.76 21.32 -2.66
N ALA A 38 23.83 21.01 -1.74
CA ALA A 38 23.20 21.92 -0.81
C ALA A 38 21.83 22.55 -1.12
N GLN A 39 20.98 21.99 -1.98
CA GLN A 39 19.54 22.32 -1.89
C GLN A 39 18.67 21.10 -2.15
N THR A 40 18.17 20.51 -1.08
CA THR A 40 17.07 19.53 -1.17
C THR A 40 15.78 20.31 -1.39
N MET A 41 15.26 20.30 -2.61
CA MET A 41 13.91 20.86 -2.86
C MET A 41 12.89 19.76 -2.63
N VAL A 42 11.92 20.01 -1.77
CA VAL A 42 10.80 19.10 -1.50
C VAL A 42 9.64 19.50 -2.40
N PHE A 43 9.17 18.59 -3.23
CA PHE A 43 7.98 18.74 -4.05
C PHE A 43 6.94 17.67 -3.69
N PRO A 44 5.62 17.95 -3.86
CA PRO A 44 5.05 19.26 -4.20
C PRO A 44 5.12 20.25 -3.04
N GLN A 45 5.28 21.53 -3.37
CA GLN A 45 5.15 22.62 -2.40
C GLN A 45 3.68 23.03 -2.30
N THR A 46 3.22 23.27 -1.08
CA THR A 46 1.82 23.60 -0.82
C THR A 46 1.72 24.93 -0.09
N ARG A 47 0.79 25.78 -0.53
CA ARG A 47 0.48 27.08 0.06
C ARG A 47 -1.02 27.24 0.18
N LEU A 48 -1.49 27.72 1.33
CA LEU A 48 -2.88 28.04 1.59
C LEU A 48 -3.04 29.55 1.81
N GLU A 49 -3.95 30.17 1.06
CA GLU A 49 -4.28 31.60 1.18
C GLU A 49 -5.75 31.74 1.58
N PRO A 50 -6.06 32.04 2.88
CA PRO A 50 -7.43 32.24 3.31
C PRO A 50 -8.03 33.51 2.75
N HIS A 51 -9.32 33.44 2.36
CA HIS A 51 -10.11 34.61 2.01
C HIS A 51 -11.57 34.42 2.45
N GLY A 52 -11.98 35.15 3.47
CA GLY A 52 -13.33 35.06 4.04
C GLY A 52 -13.64 33.68 4.63
N GLN A 53 -14.67 33.01 4.11
CA GLN A 53 -15.05 31.65 4.51
C GLN A 53 -14.48 30.54 3.57
N ALA A 54 -13.57 30.92 2.69
CA ALA A 54 -12.90 30.03 1.76
C ALA A 54 -11.38 30.20 1.85
N ALA A 55 -10.65 29.35 1.18
CA ALA A 55 -9.22 29.48 0.99
C ALA A 55 -8.79 28.94 -0.36
N ASP A 56 -7.79 29.57 -0.96
CA ASP A 56 -7.12 29.05 -2.13
C ASP A 56 -5.97 28.13 -1.72
N LEU A 57 -6.03 26.89 -2.16
CA LEU A 57 -4.94 25.94 -2.03
C LEU A 57 -4.12 25.94 -3.32
N PHE A 58 -2.83 26.21 -3.19
CA PHE A 58 -1.85 26.13 -4.28
C PHE A 58 -0.94 24.95 -4.05
N ILE A 59 -0.77 24.14 -5.08
CA ILE A 59 0.21 23.06 -5.10
C ILE A 59 1.16 23.31 -6.27
N ALA A 60 2.45 23.39 -5.97
CA ALA A 60 3.50 23.64 -6.95
C ALA A 60 4.41 22.43 -7.09
N ASP A 61 4.70 22.02 -8.32
CA ASP A 61 5.61 20.94 -8.64
C ASP A 61 6.58 21.37 -9.75
N ASN A 62 7.71 20.68 -9.86
CA ASN A 62 8.69 20.87 -10.92
C ASN A 62 8.32 20.11 -12.21
N VAL A 63 7.22 19.37 -12.21
CA VAL A 63 6.70 18.63 -13.35
C VAL A 63 5.34 19.17 -13.77
N ALA A 64 5.16 19.40 -15.05
CA ALA A 64 3.85 19.76 -15.63
C ALA A 64 3.02 18.49 -15.85
N TRP A 65 2.27 18.09 -14.83
CA TRP A 65 1.40 16.92 -14.89
C TRP A 65 0.19 17.18 -15.79
N SER A 66 -0.17 16.20 -16.63
CA SER A 66 -1.26 16.35 -17.59
C SER A 66 -2.66 16.23 -17.00
N ASN A 67 -2.81 15.45 -15.93
CA ASN A 67 -4.07 15.28 -15.23
C ASN A 67 -3.83 15.46 -13.74
N VAL A 68 -4.39 16.51 -13.18
CA VAL A 68 -4.24 16.86 -11.78
C VAL A 68 -5.60 17.00 -11.14
N GLY A 69 -5.76 16.45 -9.96
CA GLY A 69 -6.96 16.55 -9.16
C GLY A 69 -6.66 16.64 -7.66
N LEU A 70 -7.58 17.17 -6.91
CA LEU A 70 -7.52 17.26 -5.46
C LEU A 70 -8.69 16.47 -4.85
N GLY A 71 -8.39 15.48 -4.03
CA GLY A 71 -9.36 14.81 -3.19
C GLY A 71 -9.51 15.55 -1.86
N VAL A 72 -10.73 15.93 -1.53
CA VAL A 72 -11.08 16.62 -0.28
C VAL A 72 -12.30 15.96 0.32
N ASN A 73 -12.19 15.41 1.52
CA ASN A 73 -13.31 14.78 2.24
C ASN A 73 -14.14 13.83 1.36
N GLY A 74 -13.47 13.05 0.52
CA GLY A 74 -14.12 12.09 -0.36
C GLY A 74 -14.67 12.65 -1.68
N LYS A 75 -14.47 13.94 -1.98
CA LYS A 75 -14.81 14.54 -3.27
C LYS A 75 -13.54 14.82 -4.06
N LEU A 76 -13.58 14.56 -5.36
CA LEU A 76 -12.50 14.89 -6.28
C LEU A 76 -12.80 16.22 -6.98
N PHE A 77 -11.88 17.15 -6.86
CA PHE A 77 -11.93 18.46 -7.53
C PHE A 77 -10.85 18.48 -8.62
N PRO A 78 -11.22 18.63 -9.89
CA PRO A 78 -10.24 18.89 -10.94
C PRO A 78 -9.56 20.24 -10.68
N ALA A 79 -8.34 20.40 -11.15
CA ALA A 79 -7.65 21.67 -11.05
C ALA A 79 -8.40 22.75 -11.87
N ALA A 80 -8.71 23.87 -11.20
CA ALA A 80 -9.41 24.96 -11.84
C ALA A 80 -8.47 25.80 -12.72
N ASP A 81 -7.26 26.07 -12.20
CA ASP A 81 -6.24 26.87 -12.85
C ASP A 81 -4.86 26.27 -12.67
N TRP A 82 -4.00 26.50 -13.65
CA TRP A 82 -2.58 26.18 -13.55
C TRP A 82 -1.74 27.28 -14.21
N GLN A 83 -0.55 27.53 -13.69
CA GLN A 83 0.41 28.47 -14.24
C GLN A 83 1.81 27.87 -14.20
N ALA A 84 2.54 27.99 -15.32
CA ALA A 84 3.97 27.70 -15.34
C ALA A 84 4.74 29.01 -15.09
N ASN A 85 5.66 28.99 -14.13
CA ASN A 85 6.53 30.13 -13.89
C ASN A 85 7.87 30.00 -14.67
N PRO A 86 8.67 31.09 -14.77
CA PRO A 86 9.94 31.09 -15.48
C PRO A 86 10.96 30.07 -14.96
N ASN A 87 10.82 29.61 -13.72
CA ASN A 87 11.69 28.61 -13.09
C ASN A 87 11.26 27.16 -13.36
N ARG A 88 10.32 26.96 -14.31
CA ARG A 88 9.74 25.64 -14.62
C ARG A 88 8.97 24.98 -13.48
N VAL A 89 8.52 25.74 -12.52
CA VAL A 89 7.60 25.25 -11.48
C VAL A 89 6.18 25.49 -11.97
N VAL A 90 5.36 24.46 -12.00
CA VAL A 90 3.95 24.51 -12.34
C VAL A 90 3.15 24.58 -11.06
N THR A 91 2.17 25.50 -11.01
CA THR A 91 1.33 25.71 -9.82
C THR A 91 -0.12 25.48 -10.23
N TRP A 92 -0.81 24.63 -9.48
CA TRP A 92 -2.26 24.43 -9.59
C TRP A 92 -2.98 25.06 -8.40
N ARG A 93 -4.21 25.50 -8.63
CA ARG A 93 -5.04 26.19 -7.65
C ARG A 93 -6.38 25.50 -7.48
N TRP A 94 -6.84 25.42 -6.25
CA TRP A 94 -8.19 25.01 -5.85
C TRP A 94 -8.76 26.02 -4.86
N GLU A 95 -10.01 26.41 -5.07
CA GLU A 95 -10.76 27.18 -4.07
C GLU A 95 -11.55 26.19 -3.19
N LEU A 96 -11.32 26.24 -1.88
CA LEU A 96 -11.88 25.33 -0.91
C LEU A 96 -12.70 26.10 0.12
N ALA A 97 -13.85 25.56 0.52
CA ALA A 97 -14.60 26.07 1.65
C ALA A 97 -13.86 25.79 2.98
N SER A 98 -14.05 26.64 3.99
CA SER A 98 -13.37 26.50 5.28
C SER A 98 -13.59 25.14 5.94
N ASN A 99 -14.77 24.52 5.74
CA ASN A 99 -15.09 23.19 6.26
C ASN A 99 -14.29 22.07 5.57
N ASP A 100 -13.88 22.28 4.33
CA ASP A 100 -13.10 21.30 3.57
C ASP A 100 -11.63 21.28 4.01
N LEU A 101 -11.18 22.32 4.71
CA LEU A 101 -9.79 22.45 5.19
C LEU A 101 -9.51 21.66 6.48
N ASN A 102 -10.51 21.09 7.12
CA ASN A 102 -10.38 20.33 8.37
C ASN A 102 -10.14 18.84 8.14
N GLY A 103 -9.91 18.42 6.92
CA GLY A 103 -9.75 17.03 6.53
C GLY A 103 -8.43 16.71 5.84
N GLU A 104 -8.27 15.45 5.51
CA GLU A 104 -7.15 15.00 4.68
C GLU A 104 -7.36 15.44 3.23
N LEU A 105 -6.34 16.07 2.66
CA LEU A 105 -6.29 16.41 1.25
C LEU A 105 -5.37 15.45 0.53
N VAL A 106 -5.75 15.03 -0.68
CA VAL A 106 -4.95 14.14 -1.51
C VAL A 106 -4.74 14.78 -2.89
N PHE A 107 -3.50 15.06 -3.21
CA PHE A 107 -3.11 15.53 -4.53
C PHE A 107 -2.90 14.33 -5.46
N TYR A 108 -3.63 14.30 -6.56
CA TYR A 108 -3.56 13.28 -7.59
C TYR A 108 -2.95 13.85 -8.85
N HIS A 109 -2.01 13.15 -9.45
CA HIS A 109 -1.48 13.53 -10.75
C HIS A 109 -1.09 12.30 -11.58
N SER A 110 -1.21 12.42 -12.91
CA SER A 110 -0.68 11.42 -13.81
C SER A 110 0.81 11.63 -14.01
N CYS A 111 1.61 10.59 -13.95
CA CYS A 111 3.02 10.71 -14.35
C CYS A 111 3.16 10.70 -15.88
N GLN A 112 4.33 11.13 -16.38
CA GLN A 112 4.61 11.22 -17.82
C GLN A 112 4.47 9.89 -18.57
N THR A 113 4.51 8.78 -17.86
CA THR A 113 4.38 7.41 -18.40
C THR A 113 2.97 6.83 -18.25
N GLY A 114 1.97 7.64 -17.82
CA GLY A 114 0.58 7.23 -17.71
C GLY A 114 0.17 6.62 -16.37
N CYS A 115 1.03 6.66 -15.36
CA CYS A 115 0.67 6.28 -13.99
C CYS A 115 -0.17 7.37 -13.29
N VAL A 116 -0.79 7.04 -12.18
CA VAL A 116 -1.42 8.00 -11.26
C VAL A 116 -0.68 7.94 -9.94
N GLU A 117 -0.08 9.05 -9.55
CA GLU A 117 0.54 9.21 -8.25
C GLU A 117 -0.38 9.99 -7.32
N ARG A 118 -0.22 9.76 -6.02
CA ARG A 118 -1.01 10.37 -4.96
C ARG A 118 -0.09 10.89 -3.87
N THR A 119 -0.26 12.15 -3.55
CA THR A 119 0.42 12.76 -2.41
C THR A 119 -0.60 13.21 -1.40
N ARG A 120 -0.55 12.70 -0.19
CA ARG A 120 -1.40 13.15 0.91
C ARG A 120 -0.87 14.46 1.45
N LEU A 121 -1.77 15.42 1.57
CA LEU A 121 -1.52 16.74 2.11
C LEU A 121 -2.29 16.84 3.41
N MET A 122 -1.61 17.00 4.54
CA MET A 122 -2.25 17.19 5.83
C MET A 122 -2.33 18.69 6.13
N LEU A 123 -3.53 19.25 6.07
CA LEU A 123 -3.81 20.60 6.58
C LEU A 123 -4.27 20.44 8.04
N GLY A 124 -3.32 20.32 8.96
CA GLY A 124 -3.60 20.27 10.38
C GLY A 124 -3.31 21.61 11.06
N LYS A 125 -4.00 21.91 12.17
CA LYS A 125 -3.51 22.93 13.10
C LYS A 125 -2.09 22.56 13.49
N ALA A 126 -1.21 23.54 13.65
CA ALA A 126 0.21 23.33 13.98
C ALA A 126 0.45 22.37 15.16
N ASN A 127 -0.52 22.20 16.04
CA ASN A 127 -0.47 21.26 17.16
C ASN A 127 -0.67 19.79 16.75
N SER A 128 -1.37 19.49 15.65
CA SER A 128 -1.54 18.10 15.18
C SER A 128 -0.32 17.60 14.39
N ILE A 129 0.49 18.51 13.83
CA ILE A 129 1.76 18.15 13.19
C ILE A 129 2.79 17.68 14.25
N VAL A 130 2.73 18.23 15.46
CA VAL A 130 3.61 17.83 16.57
C VAL A 130 3.23 16.45 17.10
N GLU A 131 1.95 16.10 17.12
CA GLU A 131 1.51 14.78 17.53
C GLU A 131 1.79 13.68 16.49
N ALA A 132 1.67 14.00 15.20
CA ALA A 132 2.04 13.07 14.12
C ALA A 132 3.56 12.76 14.07
N ASN A 133 4.39 13.62 14.65
CA ASN A 133 5.85 13.41 14.74
C ASN A 133 6.30 12.65 16.00
N GLN A 134 5.41 12.23 16.88
CA GLN A 134 5.78 11.47 18.09
C GLN A 134 6.09 10.01 17.80
N TRP A 135 5.62 9.46 16.69
CA TRP A 135 5.76 8.04 16.37
C TRP A 135 6.73 7.83 15.21
N ASN A 136 7.83 7.15 15.50
CA ASN A 136 8.82 6.82 14.48
C ASN A 136 8.26 5.73 13.54
N PRO A 137 8.11 5.99 12.24
CA PRO A 137 7.62 4.97 11.32
C PRO A 137 8.61 3.81 11.21
N THR A 138 8.07 2.60 11.15
CA THR A 138 8.84 1.39 10.83
C THR A 138 8.17 0.62 9.70
N LYS A 139 8.96 -0.14 8.94
CA LYS A 139 8.43 -1.09 7.95
C LYS A 139 7.97 -2.40 8.59
N LEU A 140 8.31 -2.64 9.85
CA LEU A 140 7.86 -3.83 10.57
C LEU A 140 6.35 -3.82 10.76
N GLY A 141 5.77 -5.00 10.63
CA GLY A 141 4.35 -5.22 10.86
C GLY A 141 4.04 -6.67 11.16
N VAL A 142 2.79 -6.90 11.52
CA VAL A 142 2.28 -8.22 11.87
C VAL A 142 0.90 -8.44 11.23
N VAL A 143 0.47 -9.68 11.17
CA VAL A 143 -0.93 -10.02 10.93
C VAL A 143 -1.60 -10.25 12.29
N SER A 144 -2.79 -9.68 12.50
CA SER A 144 -3.56 -9.77 13.75
C SER A 144 -2.74 -9.32 14.95
N ALA A 145 -2.49 -8.01 15.03
CA ALA A 145 -1.67 -7.43 16.09
C ALA A 145 -2.22 -7.72 17.48
N ASN A 146 -1.35 -8.20 18.37
CA ASN A 146 -1.69 -8.34 19.78
C ASN A 146 -1.90 -6.95 20.40
N PRO A 147 -3.07 -6.66 20.98
CA PRO A 147 -3.37 -5.36 21.56
C PRO A 147 -2.46 -4.99 22.74
N ASN A 148 -1.74 -5.95 23.31
CA ASN A 148 -0.81 -5.73 24.41
C ASN A 148 0.65 -5.64 23.98
N ARG A 149 0.95 -5.70 22.67
CA ARG A 149 2.34 -5.57 22.19
C ARG A 149 2.82 -4.14 22.39
N ASP A 150 3.97 -4.00 23.02
CA ASP A 150 4.67 -2.71 23.10
C ASP A 150 5.39 -2.42 21.77
N TRP A 151 4.93 -1.41 21.06
CA TRP A 151 5.55 -0.94 19.82
C TRP A 151 6.69 0.07 20.05
N HIS A 152 7.06 0.34 21.31
CA HIS A 152 8.17 1.24 21.69
C HIS A 152 8.15 2.60 20.98
N GLY A 153 6.96 3.18 20.81
CA GLY A 153 6.80 4.46 20.09
C GLY A 153 6.99 4.35 18.57
N ARG A 154 6.91 3.15 18.00
CA ARG A 154 6.95 2.95 16.56
C ARG A 154 5.55 2.88 15.95
N SER A 155 5.39 3.50 14.79
CA SER A 155 4.23 3.33 13.93
C SER A 155 4.50 2.23 12.90
N GLY A 156 4.07 1.02 13.22
CA GLY A 156 4.24 -0.17 12.38
C GLY A 156 3.02 -0.44 11.49
N TRP A 157 2.86 -1.71 11.12
CA TRP A 157 1.79 -2.19 10.26
C TRP A 157 1.01 -3.32 10.92
N ASP A 158 -0.29 -3.34 10.66
CA ASP A 158 -1.17 -4.43 11.00
C ASP A 158 -1.95 -4.88 9.77
N VAL A 159 -2.17 -6.18 9.61
CA VAL A 159 -3.03 -6.74 8.57
C VAL A 159 -4.19 -7.46 9.22
N GLU A 160 -5.38 -6.93 9.00
CA GLU A 160 -6.63 -7.55 9.42
C GLU A 160 -7.32 -8.24 8.24
N MET A 161 -8.14 -9.25 8.52
CA MET A 161 -8.85 -10.02 7.50
C MET A 161 -10.36 -9.87 7.66
N THR A 162 -11.06 -9.86 6.51
CA THR A 162 -12.51 -9.83 6.50
C THR A 162 -13.09 -10.61 5.33
N TYR A 163 -14.34 -11.05 5.46
CA TYR A 163 -15.01 -11.93 4.50
C TYR A 163 -16.37 -11.37 4.11
N SER A 164 -16.62 -11.27 2.81
CA SER A 164 -17.89 -10.69 2.33
C SER A 164 -19.11 -11.50 2.72
N THR A 165 -18.98 -12.82 2.81
CA THR A 165 -20.08 -13.71 3.22
C THR A 165 -20.37 -13.68 4.72
N LEU A 166 -19.49 -13.12 5.53
CA LEU A 166 -19.62 -12.99 6.97
C LEU A 166 -19.84 -11.55 7.45
N ALA A 167 -20.33 -10.68 6.57
CA ALA A 167 -20.50 -9.25 6.85
C ALA A 167 -21.27 -8.94 8.14
N GLU A 168 -22.26 -9.75 8.48
CA GLU A 168 -23.14 -9.60 9.64
C GLU A 168 -22.78 -10.58 10.78
N ASP A 169 -21.69 -11.33 10.64
CA ASP A 169 -21.27 -12.26 11.67
C ASP A 169 -20.73 -11.50 12.89
N LYS A 170 -21.00 -12.02 14.10
CA LYS A 170 -20.65 -11.34 15.35
C LYS A 170 -19.16 -11.39 15.66
N GLU A 171 -18.46 -12.42 15.19
CA GLU A 171 -17.06 -12.69 15.52
C GLU A 171 -16.10 -12.31 14.38
N SER A 172 -16.61 -12.17 13.16
CA SER A 172 -15.81 -11.93 11.96
C SER A 172 -16.41 -10.93 10.98
N GLY A 173 -17.50 -10.27 11.36
CA GLY A 173 -18.18 -9.28 10.54
C GLY A 173 -17.57 -7.87 10.61
N ILE A 174 -18.24 -6.91 10.01
CA ILE A 174 -17.77 -5.52 9.94
C ILE A 174 -17.60 -4.90 11.34
N ASP A 175 -18.46 -5.25 12.30
CA ASP A 175 -18.37 -4.71 13.66
C ASP A 175 -17.13 -5.19 14.41
N GLU A 176 -16.73 -6.45 14.21
CA GLU A 176 -15.48 -6.97 14.77
C GLU A 176 -14.27 -6.34 14.08
N LEU A 177 -14.28 -6.28 12.76
CA LEU A 177 -13.23 -5.59 12.01
C LEU A 177 -13.05 -4.15 12.51
N ALA A 178 -14.14 -3.41 12.72
CA ALA A 178 -14.06 -2.04 13.22
C ALA A 178 -13.43 -1.96 14.63
N ARG A 179 -13.67 -2.96 15.50
CA ARG A 179 -13.01 -3.05 16.81
C ARG A 179 -11.52 -3.31 16.69
N HIS A 180 -11.10 -4.20 15.76
CA HIS A 180 -9.68 -4.48 15.52
C HIS A 180 -8.97 -3.25 14.97
N VAL A 181 -9.55 -2.60 13.95
CA VAL A 181 -9.02 -1.36 13.40
C VAL A 181 -8.89 -0.28 14.47
N TYR A 182 -9.88 -0.11 15.33
CA TYR A 182 -9.82 0.85 16.43
C TYR A 182 -8.67 0.54 17.41
N ARG A 183 -8.45 -0.74 17.77
CA ARG A 183 -7.35 -1.14 18.66
C ARG A 183 -5.97 -0.90 18.02
N ALA A 184 -5.82 -1.25 16.75
CA ALA A 184 -4.59 -1.01 16.00
C ALA A 184 -4.29 0.49 15.85
N ASP A 185 -5.33 1.29 15.58
CA ASP A 185 -5.21 2.75 15.50
C ASP A 185 -4.81 3.37 16.85
N ALA A 186 -5.32 2.85 17.96
CA ALA A 186 -4.91 3.24 19.32
C ALA A 186 -3.43 2.92 19.61
N GLN A 187 -2.85 1.93 18.94
CA GLN A 187 -1.42 1.62 18.95
C GLN A 187 -0.63 2.36 17.86
N HIS A 188 -1.28 3.27 17.12
CA HIS A 188 -0.70 4.03 15.99
C HIS A 188 -0.19 3.15 14.83
N LEU A 189 -0.80 1.99 14.62
CA LEU A 189 -0.50 1.09 13.52
C LEU A 189 -1.24 1.53 12.25
N ARG A 190 -0.58 1.34 11.12
CA ARG A 190 -1.19 1.51 9.80
C ARG A 190 -1.86 0.19 9.41
N VAL A 191 -3.20 0.22 9.36
CA VAL A 191 -3.98 -1.00 9.13
C VAL A 191 -4.21 -1.24 7.65
N LEU A 192 -3.82 -2.41 7.18
CA LEU A 192 -4.21 -2.96 5.89
C LEU A 192 -5.32 -4.00 6.12
N VAL A 193 -6.41 -3.89 5.39
CA VAL A 193 -7.52 -4.85 5.50
C VAL A 193 -7.54 -5.74 4.27
N ARG A 194 -7.32 -7.04 4.47
CA ARG A 194 -7.47 -8.04 3.42
C ARG A 194 -8.95 -8.41 3.28
N VAL A 195 -9.48 -8.27 2.09
CA VAL A 195 -10.87 -8.51 1.76
C VAL A 195 -10.98 -9.78 0.93
N ASP A 196 -11.44 -10.86 1.55
CA ASP A 196 -11.72 -12.14 0.91
C ASP A 196 -13.23 -12.32 0.69
N TYR A 197 -13.60 -13.26 -0.20
CA TYR A 197 -15.00 -13.55 -0.46
C TYR A 197 -15.65 -14.35 0.69
N ALA A 198 -15.04 -15.48 1.08
CA ALA A 198 -15.50 -16.35 2.14
C ALA A 198 -14.31 -17.03 2.84
N PRO A 199 -14.47 -17.58 4.05
CA PRO A 199 -13.43 -18.42 4.65
C PRO A 199 -12.99 -19.54 3.70
N GLY A 200 -11.69 -19.59 3.41
CA GLY A 200 -11.12 -20.55 2.45
C GLY A 200 -11.38 -20.25 0.97
N GLN A 201 -12.04 -19.14 0.66
CA GLN A 201 -12.27 -18.70 -0.72
C GLN A 201 -11.95 -17.21 -0.87
N THR A 202 -10.85 -16.92 -1.53
CA THR A 202 -10.32 -15.56 -1.60
C THR A 202 -11.14 -14.59 -2.45
N LEU A 203 -11.74 -15.08 -3.55
CA LEU A 203 -12.51 -14.26 -4.49
C LEU A 203 -13.84 -14.97 -4.87
N PRO A 204 -14.84 -14.22 -5.33
CA PRO A 204 -16.08 -14.82 -5.82
C PRO A 204 -15.82 -15.77 -6.98
N PRO A 205 -16.64 -16.83 -7.14
CA PRO A 205 -16.51 -17.79 -8.22
C PRO A 205 -16.51 -17.13 -9.60
N ALA A 206 -15.69 -17.64 -10.51
CA ALA A 206 -15.64 -17.15 -11.88
C ALA A 206 -17.01 -17.27 -12.55
N ASN A 207 -17.40 -16.22 -13.28
CA ASN A 207 -18.66 -16.13 -14.01
C ASN A 207 -19.95 -16.15 -13.15
N ASP A 208 -19.83 -15.99 -11.84
CA ASP A 208 -20.95 -15.80 -10.93
C ASP A 208 -21.17 -14.29 -10.67
N ASN A 209 -22.05 -13.69 -11.48
CA ASN A 209 -22.34 -12.26 -11.37
C ASN A 209 -23.11 -11.90 -10.07
N VAL A 210 -23.80 -12.85 -9.45
CA VAL A 210 -24.50 -12.62 -8.18
C VAL A 210 -23.46 -12.54 -7.05
N ALA A 211 -22.57 -13.51 -6.98
CA ALA A 211 -21.47 -13.50 -6.02
C ALA A 211 -20.57 -12.27 -6.19
N LEU A 212 -20.24 -11.91 -7.43
CA LEU A 212 -19.49 -10.69 -7.73
C LEU A 212 -20.21 -9.43 -7.23
N SER A 213 -21.51 -9.31 -7.52
CA SER A 213 -22.30 -8.15 -7.05
C SER A 213 -22.35 -8.07 -5.53
N GLN A 214 -22.47 -9.19 -4.83
CA GLN A 214 -22.42 -9.25 -3.35
C GLN A 214 -21.06 -8.79 -2.83
N TYR A 215 -19.97 -9.26 -3.43
CA TYR A 215 -18.62 -8.89 -3.07
C TYR A 215 -18.34 -7.39 -3.28
N LEU A 216 -18.77 -6.83 -4.41
CA LEU A 216 -18.66 -5.39 -4.69
C LEU A 216 -19.50 -4.55 -3.71
N ASN A 217 -20.71 -5.00 -3.36
CA ASN A 217 -21.53 -4.33 -2.35
C ASN A 217 -20.89 -4.37 -0.97
N TYR A 218 -20.24 -5.46 -0.62
CA TYR A 218 -19.49 -5.56 0.62
C TYR A 218 -18.32 -4.57 0.64
N ALA A 219 -17.52 -4.51 -0.40
CA ALA A 219 -16.42 -3.55 -0.52
C ALA A 219 -16.92 -2.09 -0.42
N ARG A 220 -18.08 -1.79 -1.03
CA ARG A 220 -18.74 -0.48 -0.88
C ARG A 220 -19.10 -0.18 0.57
N ARG A 221 -19.63 -1.15 1.31
CA ARG A 221 -19.96 -1.00 2.74
C ARG A 221 -18.72 -0.71 3.57
N LEU A 222 -17.63 -1.46 3.35
CA LEU A 222 -16.36 -1.22 4.04
C LEU A 222 -15.84 0.21 3.81
N ALA A 223 -15.82 0.65 2.56
CA ALA A 223 -15.33 1.98 2.19
C ALA A 223 -16.20 3.13 2.74
N ARG A 224 -17.52 2.88 2.92
CA ARG A 224 -18.48 3.84 3.45
C ARG A 224 -18.48 3.94 4.96
N ASP A 225 -18.09 2.88 5.68
CA ASP A 225 -18.18 2.82 7.13
C ASP A 225 -17.22 3.85 7.78
N ALA A 226 -17.78 4.77 8.54
CA ALA A 226 -17.02 5.83 9.19
C ALA A 226 -15.99 5.31 10.20
N ARG A 227 -16.24 4.13 10.80
CA ARG A 227 -15.35 3.49 11.77
C ARG A 227 -14.09 2.91 11.11
N LEU A 228 -14.13 2.69 9.79
CA LEU A 228 -13.03 2.17 9.00
C LEU A 228 -12.24 3.26 8.24
N ARG A 229 -12.48 4.54 8.57
CA ARG A 229 -11.80 5.67 7.90
C ARG A 229 -10.29 5.71 8.13
N SER A 230 -9.81 5.16 9.22
CA SER A 230 -8.38 5.03 9.52
C SER A 230 -7.70 3.88 8.80
N VAL A 231 -8.44 2.99 8.13
CA VAL A 231 -7.86 1.92 7.30
C VAL A 231 -6.94 2.52 6.25
N TYR A 232 -5.68 2.10 6.28
CA TYR A 232 -4.66 2.59 5.37
C TYR A 232 -4.87 2.11 3.94
N GLY A 233 -5.34 0.89 3.75
CA GLY A 233 -5.62 0.32 2.44
C GLY A 233 -6.31 -1.04 2.50
N TYR A 234 -6.99 -1.38 1.40
CA TYR A 234 -7.68 -2.65 1.22
C TYR A 234 -6.89 -3.56 0.27
N ILE A 235 -6.54 -4.76 0.72
CA ILE A 235 -5.87 -5.79 -0.07
C ILE A 235 -6.95 -6.71 -0.64
N ILE A 236 -7.04 -6.84 -1.96
CA ILE A 236 -8.10 -7.57 -2.63
C ILE A 236 -7.68 -9.01 -2.89
N GLY A 237 -8.19 -9.92 -2.07
CA GLY A 237 -7.86 -11.35 -2.11
C GLY A 237 -6.43 -11.67 -1.72
N SER A 238 -6.07 -12.96 -1.71
CA SER A 238 -4.72 -13.42 -1.41
C SER A 238 -4.50 -14.84 -1.94
N GLY A 239 -3.35 -15.10 -2.57
CA GLY A 239 -2.96 -16.43 -3.02
C GLY A 239 -3.88 -17.05 -4.08
N PHE A 240 -4.56 -16.22 -4.82
CA PHE A 240 -5.64 -16.62 -5.73
C PHE A 240 -5.16 -17.48 -6.94
N ASN A 241 -3.86 -17.50 -7.22
CA ASN A 241 -3.24 -18.43 -8.17
C ASN A 241 -3.04 -19.85 -7.59
N ASP A 242 -3.45 -20.10 -6.36
CA ASP A 242 -3.42 -21.42 -5.73
C ASP A 242 -4.85 -21.94 -5.56
N PRO A 243 -5.23 -23.09 -6.16
CA PRO A 243 -6.54 -23.69 -5.99
C PRO A 243 -6.94 -23.92 -4.54
N ALA A 244 -5.96 -24.21 -3.66
CA ALA A 244 -6.22 -24.38 -2.24
C ALA A 244 -6.75 -23.11 -1.55
N SER A 245 -6.50 -21.94 -2.11
CA SER A 245 -7.05 -20.66 -1.62
C SER A 245 -8.47 -20.37 -2.12
N ASN A 246 -9.05 -21.27 -2.92
CA ASN A 246 -10.38 -21.13 -3.50
C ASN A 246 -11.28 -22.34 -3.19
N SER A 247 -11.07 -22.99 -2.06
CA SER A 247 -12.00 -23.95 -1.48
C SER A 247 -13.24 -23.16 -0.94
N PRO A 248 -14.47 -23.59 -1.09
CA PRO A 248 -14.96 -24.92 -1.43
C PRO A 248 -15.22 -25.17 -2.92
N ALA A 249 -14.72 -24.34 -3.82
CA ALA A 249 -14.73 -24.62 -5.24
C ALA A 249 -13.31 -25.07 -5.69
N PRO A 250 -12.82 -26.25 -5.26
CA PRO A 250 -11.40 -26.58 -5.21
C PRO A 250 -10.73 -26.77 -6.58
N ASN A 251 -11.45 -26.71 -7.67
CA ASN A 251 -10.89 -26.93 -9.01
C ASN A 251 -11.04 -25.71 -9.91
N VAL A 252 -11.49 -24.58 -9.36
CA VAL A 252 -11.63 -23.36 -10.13
C VAL A 252 -10.47 -22.44 -9.80
N LEU A 253 -9.49 -22.40 -10.70
CA LEU A 253 -8.44 -21.38 -10.66
C LEU A 253 -9.07 -20.01 -10.87
N VAL A 254 -8.67 -19.04 -10.06
CA VAL A 254 -8.89 -17.65 -10.37
C VAL A 254 -7.88 -17.28 -11.45
N THR A 255 -8.34 -17.06 -12.68
CA THR A 255 -7.45 -16.60 -13.75
C THR A 255 -7.06 -15.15 -13.58
N PRO A 256 -5.93 -14.70 -14.15
CA PRO A 256 -5.57 -13.27 -14.15
C PRO A 256 -6.68 -12.38 -14.73
N GLU A 257 -7.39 -12.87 -15.75
CA GLU A 257 -8.50 -12.16 -16.40
C GLU A 257 -9.68 -11.96 -15.42
N TRP A 258 -10.05 -13.01 -14.67
CA TRP A 258 -11.12 -12.90 -13.68
C TRP A 258 -10.75 -11.97 -12.53
N TYR A 259 -9.51 -12.06 -12.06
CA TYR A 259 -9.03 -11.10 -11.07
C TYR A 259 -9.08 -9.67 -11.57
N ALA A 260 -8.56 -9.40 -12.77
CA ALA A 260 -8.58 -8.07 -13.38
C ALA A 260 -10.00 -7.57 -13.64
N ARG A 261 -10.94 -8.48 -14.02
CA ARG A 261 -12.38 -8.16 -14.12
C ARG A 261 -12.93 -7.65 -12.78
N ILE A 262 -12.65 -8.36 -11.70
CA ILE A 262 -13.08 -7.96 -10.34
C ILE A 262 -12.43 -6.64 -9.94
N PHE A 263 -11.13 -6.51 -10.16
CA PHE A 263 -10.34 -5.42 -9.63
C PHE A 263 -10.62 -4.08 -10.33
N ASN A 264 -10.50 -4.02 -11.65
CA ASN A 264 -10.64 -2.77 -12.42
C ASN A 264 -11.57 -2.87 -13.65
N GLY A 265 -12.26 -3.98 -13.84
CA GLY A 265 -13.26 -4.15 -14.89
C GLY A 265 -12.70 -4.60 -16.24
N TYR A 266 -11.58 -5.33 -16.27
CA TYR A 266 -11.02 -5.90 -17.50
C TYR A 266 -12.07 -6.72 -18.26
N GLY A 267 -12.10 -6.60 -19.59
CA GLY A 267 -13.03 -7.31 -20.46
C GLY A 267 -14.46 -6.75 -20.53
N GLU A 268 -14.74 -5.70 -19.77
CA GLU A 268 -16.02 -5.00 -19.80
C GLU A 268 -15.94 -3.69 -20.59
N GLU A 269 -17.09 -3.09 -20.85
CA GLU A 269 -17.13 -1.76 -21.45
C GLU A 269 -16.38 -0.76 -20.56
N VAL A 270 -15.58 0.10 -21.19
CA VAL A 270 -14.75 1.11 -20.52
C VAL A 270 -15.54 1.98 -19.52
N THR A 271 -16.82 2.23 -19.84
CA THR A 271 -17.73 3.07 -19.03
C THR A 271 -18.25 2.37 -17.78
N ARG A 272 -18.10 1.05 -17.65
CA ARG A 272 -18.58 0.32 -16.47
C ARG A 272 -17.72 0.59 -15.25
N THR A 273 -18.40 0.77 -14.12
CA THR A 273 -17.79 1.11 -12.82
C THR A 273 -18.03 0.04 -11.76
N ASP A 274 -18.61 -1.12 -12.14
CA ASP A 274 -18.88 -2.25 -11.25
C ASP A 274 -17.62 -3.13 -11.07
N ASN A 275 -16.61 -2.55 -10.45
CA ASN A 275 -15.37 -3.19 -10.07
C ASN A 275 -14.85 -2.60 -8.75
N ILE A 276 -13.97 -3.32 -8.08
CA ILE A 276 -13.53 -3.01 -6.71
C ILE A 276 -12.93 -1.62 -6.59
N ILE A 277 -12.00 -1.26 -7.48
CA ILE A 277 -11.27 0.01 -7.34
C ILE A 277 -12.22 1.21 -7.46
N GLN A 278 -13.15 1.17 -8.41
CA GLN A 278 -14.10 2.25 -8.60
C GLN A 278 -15.16 2.30 -7.51
N VAL A 279 -15.65 1.14 -7.06
CA VAL A 279 -16.62 1.05 -5.97
C VAL A 279 -16.06 1.61 -4.66
N ILE A 280 -14.83 1.27 -4.32
CA ILE A 280 -14.18 1.78 -3.11
C ILE A 280 -13.92 3.27 -3.23
N HIS A 281 -13.37 3.74 -4.35
CA HIS A 281 -13.05 5.15 -4.53
C HIS A 281 -14.28 6.06 -4.67
N GLN A 282 -15.42 5.54 -5.12
CA GLN A 282 -16.68 6.29 -5.10
C GLN A 282 -17.13 6.64 -3.68
N GLU A 283 -16.90 5.75 -2.72
CA GLU A 283 -17.30 5.93 -1.32
C GLU A 283 -16.19 6.59 -0.48
N ASN A 284 -14.94 6.25 -0.77
CA ASN A 284 -13.77 6.79 -0.09
C ASN A 284 -12.59 6.96 -1.08
N PRO A 285 -12.48 8.10 -1.76
CA PRO A 285 -11.40 8.36 -2.71
C PRO A 285 -9.98 8.34 -2.10
N GLN A 286 -9.89 8.42 -0.77
CA GLN A 286 -8.61 8.39 -0.05
C GLN A 286 -8.17 6.96 0.29
N ALA A 287 -9.07 5.99 0.26
CA ALA A 287 -8.71 4.61 0.50
C ALA A 287 -7.75 4.11 -0.58
N ARG A 288 -6.74 3.34 -0.16
CA ARG A 288 -5.87 2.65 -1.11
C ARG A 288 -6.46 1.29 -1.44
N VAL A 289 -6.48 0.96 -2.72
CA VAL A 289 -6.92 -0.35 -3.20
C VAL A 289 -5.73 -1.08 -3.77
N LEU A 290 -5.30 -2.12 -3.06
CA LEU A 290 -4.08 -2.85 -3.34
C LEU A 290 -4.40 -4.17 -4.03
N VAL A 291 -3.62 -4.49 -5.06
CA VAL A 291 -3.63 -5.83 -5.65
C VAL A 291 -3.18 -6.83 -4.59
N GLY A 292 -3.94 -7.90 -4.41
CA GLY A 292 -3.58 -8.96 -3.46
C GLY A 292 -2.36 -9.77 -3.91
N PRO A 293 -1.72 -10.50 -3.00
CA PRO A 293 -0.51 -11.24 -3.32
C PRO A 293 -0.81 -12.48 -4.17
N VAL A 294 0.01 -12.64 -5.19
CA VAL A 294 0.19 -13.93 -5.89
C VAL A 294 1.06 -14.82 -5.01
N ARG A 295 0.70 -16.08 -4.86
CA ARG A 295 1.48 -17.05 -4.09
C ARG A 295 2.73 -17.47 -4.86
N PRO A 296 3.94 -17.22 -4.36
CA PRO A 296 5.17 -17.63 -5.02
C PRO A 296 5.38 -19.15 -4.95
N PHE A 297 6.25 -19.67 -5.79
CA PHE A 297 6.71 -21.05 -5.82
C PHE A 297 5.63 -22.09 -6.18
N LYS A 298 4.48 -21.66 -6.67
CA LYS A 298 3.45 -22.55 -7.20
C LYS A 298 3.77 -22.93 -8.64
N MET A 299 3.99 -24.22 -8.87
CA MET A 299 4.35 -24.76 -10.18
C MET A 299 3.14 -25.10 -11.06
N GLN A 300 1.93 -24.98 -10.51
CA GLN A 300 0.72 -25.24 -11.27
C GLN A 300 0.53 -24.15 -12.32
N GLN A 301 0.44 -24.54 -13.57
CA GLN A 301 0.15 -23.65 -14.67
C GLN A 301 -1.32 -23.25 -14.63
N ASP A 302 -1.58 -21.97 -14.76
CA ASP A 302 -2.92 -21.38 -14.80
C ASP A 302 -3.59 -21.43 -16.19
N GLY A 303 -2.97 -22.14 -17.14
CA GLY A 303 -3.43 -22.19 -18.53
C GLY A 303 -3.05 -20.96 -19.36
N THR A 304 -2.42 -19.94 -18.78
CA THR A 304 -1.93 -18.80 -19.54
C THR A 304 -0.59 -19.14 -20.20
N THR A 305 -0.57 -19.09 -21.53
CA THR A 305 0.66 -19.29 -22.32
C THR A 305 1.23 -17.99 -22.86
N LYS A 306 0.71 -16.87 -22.41
CA LYS A 306 0.96 -15.56 -23.01
C LYS A 306 2.41 -15.06 -22.85
N TYR A 307 3.15 -15.58 -21.87
CA TYR A 307 4.50 -15.15 -21.56
C TYR A 307 5.43 -16.33 -21.29
N ALA A 308 6.62 -16.30 -21.83
CA ALA A 308 7.60 -17.37 -21.75
C ALA A 308 8.50 -17.28 -20.50
N ILE A 309 7.90 -17.09 -19.33
CA ILE A 309 8.63 -17.16 -18.04
C ILE A 309 8.45 -18.58 -17.49
N ASP A 310 9.53 -19.29 -17.26
CA ASP A 310 9.49 -20.69 -16.78
C ASP A 310 9.08 -20.85 -15.30
N ALA A 311 8.75 -19.75 -14.63
CA ALA A 311 8.20 -19.74 -13.29
C ALA A 311 6.69 -19.40 -13.35
N PRO A 312 5.77 -20.37 -13.20
CA PRO A 312 4.34 -20.17 -13.41
C PRO A 312 3.74 -19.04 -12.58
N TRP A 313 4.20 -18.82 -11.34
CA TRP A 313 3.73 -17.73 -10.50
C TRP A 313 4.14 -16.35 -11.03
N LEU A 314 5.33 -16.22 -11.63
CA LEU A 314 5.76 -14.96 -12.26
C LEU A 314 4.99 -14.71 -13.55
N ASN A 315 4.72 -15.76 -14.30
CA ASN A 315 3.91 -15.70 -15.50
C ASN A 315 2.48 -15.20 -15.18
N TYR A 316 1.88 -15.77 -14.12
CA TYR A 316 0.59 -15.35 -13.62
C TYR A 316 0.61 -13.86 -13.24
N MET A 317 1.57 -13.43 -12.42
CA MET A 317 1.69 -12.04 -11.97
C MET A 317 1.91 -11.08 -13.14
N ASN A 318 2.78 -11.43 -14.09
CA ASN A 318 3.05 -10.61 -15.25
C ASN A 318 1.81 -10.44 -16.13
N THR A 319 1.06 -11.53 -16.37
CA THR A 319 -0.22 -11.46 -17.08
C THR A 319 -1.19 -10.56 -16.35
N LEU A 320 -1.36 -10.75 -15.04
CA LEU A 320 -2.26 -9.94 -14.23
C LEU A 320 -1.93 -8.44 -14.31
N VAL A 321 -0.67 -8.07 -14.10
CA VAL A 321 -0.26 -6.65 -14.12
C VAL A 321 -0.46 -6.05 -15.51
N ALA A 322 -0.19 -6.82 -16.57
CA ALA A 322 -0.45 -6.37 -17.95
C ALA A 322 -1.93 -6.05 -18.20
N LEU A 323 -2.84 -6.92 -17.72
CA LEU A 323 -4.29 -6.72 -17.88
C LEU A 323 -4.80 -5.53 -17.06
N LEU A 324 -4.27 -5.36 -15.85
CA LEU A 324 -4.60 -4.20 -15.01
C LEU A 324 -4.13 -2.88 -15.67
N ASP A 325 -2.92 -2.86 -16.22
CA ASP A 325 -2.38 -1.71 -16.94
C ASP A 325 -3.19 -1.37 -18.20
N GLU A 326 -3.50 -2.37 -19.01
CA GLU A 326 -4.29 -2.19 -20.23
C GLU A 326 -5.65 -1.53 -19.92
N THR A 327 -6.37 -2.09 -18.94
CA THR A 327 -7.68 -1.56 -18.53
C THR A 327 -7.56 -0.17 -17.93
N ALA A 328 -6.58 0.06 -17.06
CA ALA A 328 -6.36 1.36 -16.43
C ALA A 328 -6.12 2.44 -17.50
N ARG A 329 -5.27 2.17 -18.48
CA ARG A 329 -5.00 3.11 -19.59
C ARG A 329 -6.23 3.37 -20.44
N ALA A 330 -7.00 2.33 -20.79
CA ALA A 330 -8.23 2.49 -21.57
C ALA A 330 -9.25 3.38 -20.85
N LYS A 331 -9.46 3.14 -19.55
CA LYS A 331 -10.35 3.96 -18.72
C LYS A 331 -9.86 5.38 -18.53
N MET A 332 -8.56 5.58 -18.33
CA MET A 332 -7.95 6.93 -18.26
C MET A 332 -8.16 7.71 -19.57
N GLN A 333 -7.99 7.06 -20.72
CA GLN A 333 -8.26 7.67 -22.01
C GLN A 333 -9.75 8.05 -22.19
N ALA A 334 -10.65 7.29 -21.58
CA ALA A 334 -12.09 7.59 -21.53
C ALA A 334 -12.47 8.62 -20.44
N GLY A 335 -11.50 9.20 -19.74
CA GLY A 335 -11.72 10.26 -18.76
C GLY A 335 -12.04 9.78 -17.32
N PHE A 336 -11.84 8.50 -17.02
CA PHE A 336 -11.99 8.01 -15.66
C PHE A 336 -10.71 8.23 -14.85
N ALA A 337 -10.87 8.76 -13.64
CA ALA A 337 -9.79 8.85 -12.67
C ALA A 337 -9.70 7.56 -11.82
N LEU A 338 -8.55 7.35 -11.17
CA LEU A 338 -8.37 6.29 -10.16
C LEU A 338 -8.70 4.88 -10.69
N THR A 339 -8.14 4.54 -11.82
CA THR A 339 -8.39 3.25 -12.51
C THR A 339 -7.26 2.25 -12.36
N ALA A 340 -6.07 2.75 -12.00
CA ALA A 340 -4.89 1.95 -11.69
C ALA A 340 -4.89 1.53 -10.22
N PRO A 341 -4.22 0.42 -9.85
CA PRO A 341 -3.98 0.07 -8.46
C PRO A 341 -3.27 1.18 -7.68
N ASP A 342 -3.46 1.21 -6.36
CA ASP A 342 -2.75 2.11 -5.47
C ASP A 342 -1.46 1.52 -4.90
N GLY A 343 -1.22 0.27 -5.19
CA GLY A 343 -0.06 -0.50 -4.77
C GLY A 343 -0.33 -2.00 -4.85
N PHE A 344 0.64 -2.75 -4.39
CA PHE A 344 0.62 -4.21 -4.43
C PHE A 344 0.95 -4.78 -3.06
N ALA A 345 0.12 -5.70 -2.56
CA ALA A 345 0.54 -6.61 -1.53
C ALA A 345 1.26 -7.80 -2.18
N VAL A 346 2.37 -8.23 -1.61
CA VAL A 346 3.16 -9.35 -2.12
C VAL A 346 3.57 -10.28 -0.99
N ASN A 347 3.76 -11.55 -1.32
CA ASN A 347 4.37 -12.51 -0.43
C ASN A 347 5.86 -12.66 -0.77
N ALA A 348 6.70 -12.55 0.24
CA ALA A 348 8.13 -12.78 0.13
C ALA A 348 8.59 -13.70 1.27
N PRO A 349 8.27 -14.99 1.21
CA PRO A 349 8.64 -15.94 2.23
C PRO A 349 10.14 -16.21 2.19
N GLY A 350 10.77 -16.23 3.34
CA GLY A 350 12.11 -16.73 3.48
C GLY A 350 12.14 -18.25 3.43
N ARG A 351 13.32 -18.81 3.28
CA ARG A 351 13.58 -20.24 3.40
C ARG A 351 14.33 -20.48 4.70
N PRO A 352 13.79 -21.26 5.64
CA PRO A 352 14.42 -21.46 6.94
C PRO A 352 15.86 -21.96 6.88
N ASN A 353 16.16 -22.78 5.90
CA ASN A 353 17.49 -23.35 5.69
C ASN A 353 18.14 -22.84 4.39
N ALA A 354 17.75 -21.65 3.94
CA ALA A 354 18.35 -21.08 2.75
C ALA A 354 19.77 -20.58 3.03
N PRO A 355 20.68 -20.72 2.04
CA PRO A 355 22.05 -20.21 2.19
C PRO A 355 22.11 -18.72 2.53
N GLU A 356 21.11 -17.94 2.10
CA GLU A 356 21.01 -16.52 2.45
C GLU A 356 20.90 -16.25 3.95
N LEU A 357 20.71 -17.30 4.78
CA LEU A 357 20.50 -17.18 6.21
C LEU A 357 21.46 -18.05 7.05
N GLU A 358 22.42 -18.73 6.43
CA GLU A 358 23.30 -19.68 7.11
C GLU A 358 24.73 -19.15 7.29
N GLY A 359 25.27 -19.36 8.48
CA GLY A 359 26.66 -19.10 8.79
C GLY A 359 27.11 -17.66 8.57
N HIS A 360 28.30 -17.48 8.03
CA HIS A 360 28.84 -16.15 7.71
C HIS A 360 28.11 -15.48 6.55
N ALA A 361 27.52 -16.28 5.69
CA ALA A 361 26.68 -15.77 4.63
C ALA A 361 25.46 -15.05 5.18
N ALA A 362 24.94 -15.43 6.34
CA ALA A 362 23.73 -14.84 6.91
C ALA A 362 23.76 -13.31 7.00
N ALA A 363 24.92 -12.72 7.23
CA ALA A 363 25.05 -11.26 7.27
C ALA A 363 24.82 -10.60 5.90
N ASP A 364 25.17 -11.30 4.81
CA ASP A 364 25.05 -10.81 3.44
C ASP A 364 23.81 -11.40 2.73
N GLU A 365 23.20 -12.35 3.34
CA GLU A 365 22.23 -13.23 2.75
C GLU A 365 20.97 -12.62 2.20
N PRO A 366 20.32 -11.68 2.88
CA PRO A 366 19.21 -10.98 2.23
C PRO A 366 19.65 -10.23 0.97
N ARG A 367 20.96 -10.06 0.75
CA ARG A 367 21.54 -9.44 -0.44
C ARG A 367 21.90 -10.45 -1.53
N THR A 368 21.97 -11.74 -1.17
CA THR A 368 22.35 -12.80 -2.12
C THR A 368 21.17 -13.18 -2.98
N ASP A 369 21.38 -13.20 -4.28
CA ASP A 369 20.38 -13.62 -5.26
C ASP A 369 20.42 -15.14 -5.39
N LEU A 370 19.44 -15.83 -4.84
CA LEU A 370 19.24 -17.27 -4.98
C LEU A 370 18.44 -17.58 -6.24
N LYS A 371 19.11 -17.59 -7.38
CA LYS A 371 18.48 -17.88 -8.66
C LYS A 371 18.47 -19.36 -8.97
N ARG A 372 17.33 -19.88 -9.43
CA ARG A 372 17.21 -21.27 -9.90
C ARG A 372 17.20 -21.33 -11.42
N ALA A 373 18.12 -22.10 -12.00
CA ALA A 373 18.17 -22.31 -13.44
C ALA A 373 16.87 -22.93 -13.98
N ALA A 374 16.25 -23.84 -13.21
CA ALA A 374 14.97 -24.45 -13.56
C ALA A 374 13.80 -23.45 -13.62
N TRP A 375 13.95 -22.25 -13.10
CA TRP A 375 12.95 -21.19 -13.14
C TRP A 375 13.43 -19.97 -13.95
N ASN A 376 14.30 -20.21 -14.91
CA ASN A 376 14.86 -19.17 -15.77
C ASN A 376 15.49 -17.99 -14.97
N GLY A 377 16.13 -18.31 -13.87
CA GLY A 377 16.77 -17.34 -13.00
C GLY A 377 15.85 -16.63 -11.99
N ALA A 378 14.60 -17.09 -11.82
CA ALA A 378 13.73 -16.57 -10.77
C ALA A 378 14.28 -16.83 -9.37
N GLN A 379 13.98 -15.93 -8.46
CA GLN A 379 14.42 -15.98 -7.07
C GLN A 379 13.80 -17.16 -6.32
N ALA A 380 14.58 -17.81 -5.47
CA ALA A 380 14.16 -19.01 -4.74
C ALA A 380 13.91 -18.78 -3.25
N GLY A 381 14.09 -17.56 -2.75
CA GLY A 381 13.97 -17.23 -1.33
C GLY A 381 13.31 -15.89 -1.09
N PHE A 382 13.70 -15.23 -0.01
CA PHE A 382 13.12 -13.94 0.39
C PHE A 382 13.16 -12.88 -0.72
N ARG A 383 14.19 -12.90 -1.55
CA ARG A 383 14.34 -11.94 -2.64
C ARG A 383 13.37 -12.10 -3.81
N VAL A 384 12.42 -13.04 -3.73
CA VAL A 384 11.30 -13.09 -4.67
C VAL A 384 10.54 -11.75 -4.75
N TYR A 385 10.65 -10.89 -3.74
CA TYR A 385 10.10 -9.53 -3.80
C TYR A 385 10.69 -8.72 -4.96
N ARG A 386 11.93 -8.97 -5.36
CA ARG A 386 12.56 -8.30 -6.51
C ARG A 386 11.92 -8.73 -7.83
N ASP A 387 11.64 -10.02 -7.98
CA ASP A 387 10.93 -10.50 -9.16
C ASP A 387 9.55 -9.83 -9.27
N TRP A 388 8.86 -9.63 -8.13
CA TRP A 388 7.61 -8.86 -8.10
C TRP A 388 7.81 -7.40 -8.49
N LEU A 389 8.83 -6.74 -7.97
CA LEU A 389 9.14 -5.34 -8.32
C LEU A 389 9.46 -5.18 -9.81
N ASP A 390 10.24 -6.11 -10.38
CA ASP A 390 10.58 -6.08 -11.80
C ASP A 390 9.32 -6.13 -12.68
N ILE A 391 8.38 -7.02 -12.33
CA ILE A 391 7.09 -7.13 -13.04
C ILE A 391 6.24 -5.86 -12.85
N ILE A 392 6.08 -5.38 -11.62
CA ILE A 392 5.28 -4.19 -11.30
C ILE A 392 5.83 -2.97 -12.04
N ASN A 393 7.16 -2.85 -12.12
CA ASN A 393 7.84 -1.73 -12.78
C ASN A 393 7.90 -1.83 -14.32
N ALA A 394 7.51 -2.97 -14.88
CA ALA A 394 7.50 -3.15 -16.33
C ALA A 394 6.39 -2.36 -17.04
N TYR A 395 5.31 -2.03 -16.33
CA TYR A 395 4.11 -1.43 -16.94
C TYR A 395 3.89 0.03 -16.49
N PRO A 396 3.43 0.90 -17.43
CA PRO A 396 3.31 2.34 -17.17
C PRO A 396 2.46 2.72 -15.96
N THR A 397 1.28 2.11 -15.79
CA THR A 397 0.33 2.50 -14.73
C THR A 397 0.67 1.91 -13.36
N THR A 398 1.62 0.98 -13.30
CA THR A 398 2.00 0.31 -12.06
C THR A 398 3.45 0.59 -11.63
N ARG A 399 4.24 1.19 -12.52
CA ARG A 399 5.64 1.52 -12.24
C ARG A 399 5.78 2.45 -11.04
N GLY A 400 6.65 2.07 -10.10
CA GLY A 400 6.95 2.87 -8.91
C GLY A 400 5.86 2.84 -7.84
N LEU A 401 4.75 2.10 -8.03
CA LEU A 401 3.73 1.97 -7.00
C LEU A 401 4.28 1.30 -5.74
N PRO A 402 3.80 1.68 -4.56
CA PRO A 402 4.25 1.11 -3.31
C PRO A 402 3.92 -0.39 -3.22
N VAL A 403 4.83 -1.13 -2.63
CA VAL A 403 4.71 -2.58 -2.44
C VAL A 403 4.74 -2.89 -0.95
N TYR A 404 3.86 -3.79 -0.51
CA TYR A 404 3.70 -4.20 0.87
C TYR A 404 3.96 -5.70 0.97
N ILE A 405 5.06 -6.10 1.62
CA ILE A 405 5.26 -7.51 1.95
C ILE A 405 4.32 -7.84 3.11
N ASN A 406 3.20 -8.50 2.79
CA ASN A 406 2.12 -8.78 3.76
C ASN A 406 2.24 -10.14 4.44
N ALA A 407 3.21 -10.97 4.05
CA ALA A 407 3.58 -12.20 4.74
C ALA A 407 4.99 -12.64 4.33
N THR A 408 5.84 -12.89 5.31
CA THR A 408 7.25 -13.21 5.08
C THR A 408 7.69 -14.59 5.61
N ASN A 409 6.86 -15.29 6.35
CA ASN A 409 7.24 -16.55 7.02
C ASN A 409 6.24 -17.70 6.81
N THR A 410 5.41 -17.63 5.77
CA THR A 410 4.24 -18.52 5.64
C THR A 410 4.48 -19.79 4.86
N PHE A 411 5.49 -19.87 4.00
CA PHE A 411 5.80 -21.09 3.26
C PHE A 411 7.19 -21.09 2.65
N SER A 412 7.65 -22.29 2.32
CA SER A 412 8.91 -22.57 1.65
C SER A 412 8.63 -23.27 0.31
N PRO A 413 9.50 -23.11 -0.68
CA PRO A 413 9.44 -23.91 -1.90
C PRO A 413 9.77 -25.39 -1.67
N ASP A 414 10.36 -25.74 -0.53
CA ASP A 414 10.76 -27.12 -0.22
C ASP A 414 9.64 -27.82 0.55
N GLU A 415 9.23 -28.99 0.08
CA GLU A 415 8.20 -29.80 0.72
C GLU A 415 8.62 -30.27 2.13
N GLY A 416 7.66 -30.34 3.04
CA GLY A 416 7.88 -30.87 4.39
C GLY A 416 8.57 -29.92 5.37
N ILE A 417 8.95 -28.70 4.95
CA ILE A 417 9.48 -27.68 5.85
C ILE A 417 8.32 -26.87 6.43
N VAL A 418 8.27 -26.79 7.76
CA VAL A 418 7.35 -25.90 8.47
C VAL A 418 7.99 -24.51 8.58
N PRO A 419 7.58 -23.54 7.78
CA PRO A 419 8.37 -22.30 7.58
C PRO A 419 8.65 -21.56 8.88
N ALA A 420 7.62 -21.29 9.66
CA ALA A 420 7.72 -20.42 10.80
C ALA A 420 8.53 -20.97 11.97
N GLN A 421 8.69 -22.29 12.07
CA GLN A 421 9.38 -22.91 13.19
C GLN A 421 10.91 -22.89 13.08
N ASN A 422 11.44 -22.51 11.93
CA ASN A 422 12.85 -22.75 11.61
C ASN A 422 13.62 -21.50 11.17
N TYR A 423 13.07 -20.30 11.37
CA TYR A 423 13.81 -19.08 11.05
C TYR A 423 14.98 -18.89 12.03
N PRO A 424 16.22 -18.92 11.55
CA PRO A 424 17.39 -18.77 12.42
C PRO A 424 17.45 -17.35 12.98
N ARG A 425 18.12 -17.25 14.12
CA ARG A 425 18.42 -15.93 14.70
C ARG A 425 19.22 -15.08 13.71
N GLY A 426 18.85 -13.82 13.58
CA GLY A 426 19.44 -12.88 12.63
C GLY A 426 18.69 -12.77 11.32
N TRP A 427 17.78 -13.71 11.01
CA TRP A 427 17.04 -13.68 9.75
C TRP A 427 16.18 -12.42 9.61
N LEU A 428 15.35 -12.15 10.61
CA LEU A 428 14.44 -11.00 10.57
C LEU A 428 15.20 -9.69 10.53
N THR A 429 16.29 -9.58 11.30
CA THR A 429 17.18 -8.42 11.30
C THR A 429 17.76 -8.17 9.91
N SER A 430 18.28 -9.22 9.27
CA SER A 430 18.86 -9.12 7.93
C SER A 430 17.79 -8.77 6.87
N ALA A 431 16.62 -9.42 6.90
CA ALA A 431 15.52 -9.10 6.01
C ALA A 431 15.06 -7.65 6.17
N TYR A 432 14.94 -7.17 7.41
CA TYR A 432 14.57 -5.79 7.71
C TYR A 432 15.59 -4.78 7.18
N GLN A 433 16.89 -5.05 7.33
CA GLN A 433 17.95 -4.20 6.78
C GLN A 433 17.84 -4.07 5.25
N VAL A 434 17.62 -5.20 4.56
CA VAL A 434 17.45 -5.20 3.11
C VAL A 434 16.23 -4.39 2.70
N ILE A 435 15.11 -4.60 3.35
CA ILE A 435 13.87 -3.88 3.01
C ILE A 435 13.95 -2.40 3.36
N ASN A 436 14.69 -2.01 4.38
CA ASN A 436 14.91 -0.60 4.69
C ASN A 436 15.68 0.15 3.59
N SER A 437 16.56 -0.55 2.87
CA SER A 437 17.26 0.03 1.72
C SER A 437 16.47 0.01 0.42
N GLU A 438 15.27 -0.59 0.40
CA GLU A 438 14.39 -0.68 -0.78
C GLU A 438 13.22 0.31 -0.63
N PRO A 439 13.28 1.50 -1.24
CA PRO A 439 12.30 2.56 -0.99
C PRO A 439 10.89 2.23 -1.47
N GLN A 440 10.75 1.40 -2.50
CA GLN A 440 9.44 1.00 -3.05
C GLN A 440 8.69 0.05 -2.10
N VAL A 441 9.41 -0.74 -1.28
CA VAL A 441 8.78 -1.64 -0.30
C VAL A 441 8.49 -0.90 0.99
N GLN A 442 7.22 -0.85 1.38
CA GLN A 442 6.72 -0.06 2.50
C GLN A 442 6.57 -0.85 3.80
N SER A 443 6.42 -2.16 3.72
CA SER A 443 6.22 -3.02 4.90
C SER A 443 6.93 -4.35 4.78
N LEU A 444 7.28 -4.91 5.94
CA LEU A 444 7.74 -6.27 6.16
C LEU A 444 6.88 -6.87 7.28
N ILE A 445 5.86 -7.62 6.88
CA ILE A 445 4.84 -8.10 7.81
C ILE A 445 5.07 -9.57 8.12
N TRP A 446 5.15 -9.87 9.41
CA TRP A 446 5.26 -11.23 9.94
C TRP A 446 3.87 -11.86 10.08
N PHE A 447 3.69 -13.07 9.62
CA PHE A 447 2.51 -13.87 9.88
C PHE A 447 2.80 -14.84 11.03
N LEU A 448 2.17 -14.76 12.18
CA LEU A 448 1.21 -13.78 12.66
C LEU A 448 1.66 -13.31 14.07
N ASP A 449 1.05 -12.28 14.62
CA ASP A 449 1.40 -11.87 15.99
C ASP A 449 0.73 -12.76 17.04
N GLU A 450 -0.59 -12.86 17.01
CA GLU A 450 -1.37 -13.68 17.95
C GLU A 450 -2.35 -14.59 17.19
N ASP A 451 -2.34 -15.89 17.52
CA ASP A 451 -3.34 -16.81 17.01
C ASP A 451 -4.68 -16.60 17.73
N GLN A 452 -5.64 -16.08 16.99
CA GLN A 452 -7.01 -15.87 17.48
C GLN A 452 -7.92 -17.08 17.25
N SER A 453 -7.41 -18.16 16.63
CA SER A 453 -8.19 -19.38 16.42
C SER A 453 -8.40 -20.13 17.72
N ALA A 454 -9.62 -20.64 17.92
CA ALA A 454 -9.97 -21.38 19.13
C ALA A 454 -9.20 -22.70 19.29
N ASP A 455 -8.68 -23.25 18.21
CA ASP A 455 -7.98 -24.54 18.17
C ASP A 455 -6.44 -24.40 18.20
N GLY A 456 -5.92 -23.17 18.22
CA GLY A 456 -4.48 -22.88 18.26
C GLY A 456 -3.70 -23.40 17.05
N ARG A 457 -4.36 -23.64 15.91
CA ARG A 457 -3.74 -24.22 14.70
C ARG A 457 -2.61 -23.39 14.11
N TRP A 458 -2.58 -22.10 14.44
CA TRP A 458 -1.56 -21.15 13.95
C TRP A 458 -0.54 -20.77 15.03
N ASP A 459 -0.61 -21.36 16.23
CA ASP A 459 0.33 -21.10 17.33
C ASP A 459 1.79 -21.24 16.90
N ALA A 460 2.09 -22.18 16.00
CA ALA A 460 3.43 -22.40 15.45
C ALA A 460 3.99 -21.22 14.64
N TYR A 461 3.15 -20.25 14.26
CA TYR A 461 3.52 -19.04 13.52
C TYR A 461 3.51 -17.81 14.41
N SER A 462 2.96 -17.90 15.61
CA SER A 462 2.69 -16.76 16.48
C SER A 462 3.94 -16.23 17.18
N LEU A 463 4.21 -14.94 17.03
CA LEU A 463 5.26 -14.26 17.81
C LEU A 463 4.95 -14.26 19.31
N THR A 464 3.69 -14.10 19.66
CA THR A 464 3.24 -14.08 21.07
C THR A 464 3.43 -15.44 21.76
N LYS A 465 3.19 -16.55 21.05
CA LYS A 465 3.43 -17.90 21.60
C LYS A 465 4.91 -18.28 21.63
N GLY A 466 5.70 -17.85 20.66
CA GLY A 466 7.13 -18.05 20.63
C GLY A 466 7.56 -19.51 20.68
N ILE A 467 6.93 -20.40 19.90
CA ILE A 467 7.23 -21.84 19.90
C ILE A 467 8.39 -22.13 18.95
N GLY A 468 9.35 -22.96 19.39
CA GLY A 468 10.49 -23.37 18.56
C GLY A 468 11.36 -22.17 18.15
N ARG A 469 11.79 -22.10 16.89
CA ARG A 469 12.62 -20.99 16.38
C ARG A 469 11.86 -19.68 16.18
N VAL A 470 10.53 -19.69 16.19
CA VAL A 470 9.73 -18.48 16.23
C VAL A 470 10.02 -17.68 17.49
N TYR A 471 10.47 -18.34 18.58
CA TYR A 471 10.93 -17.65 19.78
C TYR A 471 12.10 -16.69 19.51
N ASP A 472 13.06 -17.08 18.67
CA ASP A 472 14.16 -16.21 18.29
C ASP A 472 13.65 -15.04 17.42
N ALA A 473 12.75 -15.31 16.48
CA ALA A 473 12.14 -14.28 15.65
C ALA A 473 11.30 -13.29 16.47
N ALA A 474 10.57 -13.76 17.48
CA ALA A 474 9.81 -12.90 18.40
C ALA A 474 10.73 -11.93 19.17
N LYS A 475 11.85 -12.43 19.69
CA LYS A 475 12.84 -11.58 20.35
C LYS A 475 13.47 -10.57 19.40
N GLU A 476 13.83 -11.00 18.19
CA GLU A 476 14.37 -10.09 17.18
C GLU A 476 13.39 -9.00 16.80
N PHE A 477 12.11 -9.36 16.67
CA PHE A 477 11.05 -8.40 16.35
C PHE A 477 11.00 -7.29 17.41
N ASP A 478 10.95 -7.69 18.70
CA ASP A 478 10.93 -6.75 19.82
C ASP A 478 12.23 -5.92 19.92
N GLU A 479 13.41 -6.53 19.70
CA GLU A 479 14.68 -5.82 19.65
C GLU A 479 14.73 -4.79 18.50
N LEU A 480 14.14 -5.09 17.34
CA LEU A 480 14.10 -4.18 16.20
C LEU A 480 13.15 -2.99 16.44
N LEU A 481 12.08 -3.19 17.22
CA LEU A 481 11.19 -2.09 17.61
C LEU A 481 11.86 -1.12 18.58
N GLN A 482 12.83 -1.59 19.40
CA GLN A 482 13.57 -0.77 20.37
C GLN A 482 14.69 0.09 19.72
N ARG A 483 15.15 -0.26 18.53
CA ARG A 483 16.21 0.46 17.79
C ARG A 483 15.66 1.68 17.05
#